data_8d65827d5166a98ff132f9c04b289a4a
#
_entry.id   8d65827d5166a98ff132f9c04b289a4a
#
_cell.length_a   1.000
_cell.length_b   1.000
_cell.length_c   1.000
_cell.angle_alpha   90.00
_cell.angle_beta   90.00
_cell.angle_gamma   90.00
#
_symmetry.space_group_name_H-M   'P 1'
#
loop_
_entity.id
_entity.type
_entity.pdbx_description
1 polymer ?
#
loop_
_entity_poly.entity_id
_entity_poly.type
_entity_poly.pdbx_seq_one_letter_code
_entity_poly.pdbx_strand_id
1 'polypeptide(L)'
;MLDRVSAAFTAVSPVTPPVTTGGINGTLARWAEDFIGLFQAGATNFVGLVDGIVPLLLILLTAVNALIKLIGPERIDRFGELAGRPGLRYLPLRYLALPFLAVFFLTNPMCYTMGRFLPESKKPAFYDSSVSFVHPILGIFPHANPGEYFVWAGIAIGGIQKRGLPVGDLAVRYFYVGLIVIFLRGIVTEIITNVMLSRRGGSVGVETSGAMA
;
A
#
# COMPACT_ATOMS: atom_id res chain seq x y z
N MET A 1 31.96 -2.20 3.21
CA MET A 1 31.49 -0.90 3.71
C MET A 1 30.31 -1.08 4.67
N LEU A 2 29.37 -1.97 4.38
CA LEU A 2 28.23 -2.30 5.23
C LEU A 2 28.64 -2.94 6.57
N ASP A 3 29.66 -3.79 6.60
CA ASP A 3 30.16 -4.41 7.83
C ASP A 3 30.68 -3.41 8.86
N ARG A 4 31.20 -2.28 8.44
CA ARG A 4 31.68 -1.21 9.35
C ARG A 4 30.55 -0.42 9.98
N VAL A 5 29.42 -0.25 9.28
CA VAL A 5 28.24 0.44 9.81
C VAL A 5 27.54 -0.48 10.82
N SER A 6 27.39 -1.77 10.51
CA SER A 6 26.83 -2.76 11.42
C SER A 6 27.68 -2.92 12.68
N ALA A 7 29.02 -2.95 12.55
CA ALA A 7 29.95 -3.00 13.67
C ALA A 7 29.92 -1.75 14.55
N ALA A 8 29.69 -0.57 13.99
CA ALA A 8 29.58 0.66 14.76
C ALA A 8 28.31 0.71 15.62
N PHE A 9 27.22 0.09 15.16
CA PHE A 9 25.94 0.01 15.92
C PHE A 9 25.95 -1.12 16.96
N THR A 10 26.67 -2.23 16.72
CA THR A 10 26.86 -3.30 17.71
C THR A 10 27.88 -2.93 18.79
N ALA A 11 28.69 -1.90 18.59
CA ALA A 11 29.66 -1.40 19.58
C ALA A 11 29.07 -0.44 20.62
N VAL A 12 27.76 -0.24 20.66
CA VAL A 12 27.13 0.32 21.86
C VAL A 12 27.17 -0.75 22.93
N SER A 13 28.27 -0.73 23.69
CA SER A 13 28.46 -1.61 24.84
C SER A 13 27.22 -1.60 25.70
N PRO A 14 26.79 -2.76 26.24
CA PRO A 14 25.70 -2.76 27.20
C PRO A 14 26.08 -1.76 28.31
N VAL A 15 25.21 -0.77 28.52
CA VAL A 15 25.36 0.18 29.61
C VAL A 15 25.54 -0.67 30.88
N THR A 16 26.73 -0.56 31.48
CA THR A 16 27.00 -1.21 32.76
C THR A 16 25.89 -0.84 33.72
N PRO A 17 25.27 -1.81 34.41
CA PRO A 17 24.19 -1.50 35.31
C PRO A 17 24.67 -0.43 36.31
N PRO A 18 23.87 0.63 36.53
CA PRO A 18 24.27 1.74 37.38
C PRO A 18 24.52 1.26 38.79
N VAL A 19 25.53 1.80 39.41
CA VAL A 19 25.72 1.70 40.86
C VAL A 19 24.41 2.13 41.52
N THR A 20 23.73 1.25 42.20
CA THR A 20 22.45 1.49 42.87
C THR A 20 22.66 2.50 44.02
N THR A 21 22.67 3.77 43.71
CA THR A 21 22.49 4.81 44.70
C THR A 21 21.02 4.84 45.06
N GLY A 22 20.68 4.37 46.26
CA GLY A 22 19.31 4.46 46.77
C GLY A 22 18.88 5.92 46.91
N GLY A 23 17.60 6.18 46.72
CA GLY A 23 17.01 7.52 46.85
C GLY A 23 16.54 8.12 45.53
N ILE A 24 16.14 9.40 45.56
CA ILE A 24 15.57 10.16 44.43
C ILE A 24 16.50 10.14 43.18
N ASN A 25 17.81 10.23 43.41
CA ASN A 25 18.80 10.18 42.31
C ASN A 25 18.83 8.83 41.57
N GLY A 26 18.69 7.71 42.27
CA GLY A 26 18.61 6.38 41.66
C GLY A 26 17.31 6.13 40.87
N THR A 27 16.21 6.78 41.30
CA THR A 27 14.94 6.74 40.60
C THR A 27 15.01 7.56 39.31
N LEU A 28 15.61 8.75 39.37
CA LEU A 28 15.78 9.63 38.23
C LEU A 28 16.73 9.02 37.19
N ALA A 29 17.81 8.38 37.63
CA ALA A 29 18.73 7.68 36.74
C ALA A 29 18.06 6.53 36.00
N ARG A 30 17.26 5.70 36.67
CA ARG A 30 16.48 4.63 36.01
C ARG A 30 15.49 5.19 34.99
N TRP A 31 14.79 6.26 35.32
CA TRP A 31 13.91 6.92 34.38
C TRP A 31 14.63 7.40 33.12
N ALA A 32 15.81 7.99 33.27
CA ALA A 32 16.65 8.43 32.15
C ALA A 32 17.12 7.26 31.30
N GLU A 33 17.52 6.15 31.93
CA GLU A 33 17.95 4.91 31.26
C GLU A 33 16.81 4.26 30.47
N ASP A 34 15.62 4.14 31.09
CA ASP A 34 14.43 3.61 30.43
C ASP A 34 14.02 4.47 29.22
N PHE A 35 14.10 5.79 29.38
CA PHE A 35 13.82 6.74 28.31
C PHE A 35 14.82 6.58 27.14
N ILE A 36 16.11 6.56 27.41
CA ILE A 36 17.16 6.35 26.39
C ILE A 36 17.00 4.96 25.77
N GLY A 37 16.74 3.93 26.56
CA GLY A 37 16.53 2.56 26.11
C GLY A 37 15.37 2.42 25.12
N LEU A 38 14.28 3.18 25.34
CA LEU A 38 13.15 3.23 24.41
C LEU A 38 13.59 3.72 23.02
N PHE A 39 14.37 4.82 22.96
CA PHE A 39 14.86 5.37 21.68
C PHE A 39 15.88 4.46 21.01
N GLN A 40 16.76 3.82 21.78
CA GLN A 40 17.71 2.84 21.26
C GLN A 40 17.00 1.62 20.66
N ALA A 41 15.97 1.09 21.33
CA ALA A 41 15.16 0.01 20.81
C ALA A 41 14.42 0.41 19.52
N GLY A 42 13.89 1.64 19.48
CA GLY A 42 13.27 2.21 18.30
C GLY A 42 14.25 2.33 17.13
N ALA A 43 15.46 2.84 17.37
CA ALA A 43 16.50 2.96 16.37
C ALA A 43 16.94 1.60 15.82
N THR A 44 17.11 0.61 16.67
CA THR A 44 17.47 -0.77 16.27
C THR A 44 16.38 -1.38 15.37
N ASN A 45 15.13 -1.25 15.75
CA ASN A 45 14.00 -1.72 14.93
C ASN A 45 13.93 -0.99 13.58
N PHE A 46 14.15 0.32 13.58
CA PHE A 46 14.17 1.12 12.35
C PHE A 46 15.27 0.66 11.39
N VAL A 47 16.49 0.49 11.86
CA VAL A 47 17.61 0.00 11.03
C VAL A 47 17.32 -1.40 10.50
N GLY A 48 16.76 -2.30 11.32
CA GLY A 48 16.38 -3.64 10.88
C GLY A 48 15.31 -3.63 9.79
N LEU A 49 14.32 -2.72 9.88
CA LEU A 49 13.32 -2.53 8.83
C LEU A 49 13.95 -1.99 7.54
N VAL A 50 14.83 -1.00 7.65
CA VAL A 50 15.53 -0.45 6.46
C VAL A 50 16.38 -1.51 5.77
N ASP A 51 17.17 -2.27 6.52
CA ASP A 51 18.06 -3.32 6.00
C ASP A 51 17.26 -4.45 5.32
N GLY A 52 16.15 -4.87 5.92
CA GLY A 52 15.31 -5.93 5.37
C GLY A 52 14.41 -5.51 4.20
N ILE A 53 13.92 -4.27 4.20
CA ILE A 53 12.88 -3.83 3.24
C ILE A 53 13.47 -3.09 2.05
N VAL A 54 14.39 -2.15 2.26
CA VAL A 54 14.87 -1.27 1.19
C VAL A 54 15.56 -2.02 0.04
N PRO A 55 16.48 -2.98 0.27
CA PRO A 55 17.09 -3.74 -0.81
C PRO A 55 16.06 -4.53 -1.62
N LEU A 56 15.10 -5.17 -0.94
CA LEU A 56 14.03 -5.93 -1.58
C LEU A 56 13.19 -5.03 -2.50
N LEU A 57 12.79 -3.86 -2.01
CA LEU A 57 11.99 -2.90 -2.79
C LEU A 57 12.77 -2.38 -4.01
N LEU A 58 14.04 -2.07 -3.88
CA LEU A 58 14.87 -1.59 -5.00
C LEU A 58 14.97 -2.64 -6.11
N ILE A 59 15.18 -3.91 -5.76
CA ILE A 59 15.25 -5.01 -6.72
C ILE A 59 13.90 -5.20 -7.42
N LEU A 60 12.81 -5.25 -6.66
CA LEU A 60 11.46 -5.43 -7.20
C LEU A 60 11.03 -4.27 -8.11
N LEU A 61 11.24 -3.03 -7.68
CA LEU A 61 10.93 -1.85 -8.49
C LEU A 61 11.76 -1.82 -9.78
N THR A 62 13.02 -2.21 -9.72
CA THR A 62 13.88 -2.31 -10.91
C THR A 62 13.37 -3.37 -11.87
N ALA A 63 13.01 -4.55 -11.37
CA ALA A 63 12.46 -5.65 -12.17
C ALA A 63 11.12 -5.27 -12.81
N VAL A 64 10.22 -4.64 -12.06
CA VAL A 64 8.93 -4.18 -12.58
C VAL A 64 9.10 -3.08 -13.64
N ASN A 65 9.98 -2.11 -13.41
CA ASN A 65 10.29 -1.09 -14.42
C ASN A 65 10.88 -1.69 -15.71
N ALA A 66 11.75 -2.70 -15.59
CA ALA A 66 12.26 -3.43 -16.74
C ALA A 66 11.13 -4.17 -17.49
N LEU A 67 10.21 -4.78 -16.75
CA LEU A 67 9.05 -5.47 -17.31
C LEU A 67 8.09 -4.50 -18.04
N ILE A 68 7.83 -3.32 -17.48
CA ILE A 68 7.04 -2.27 -18.14
C ILE A 68 7.69 -1.86 -19.48
N LYS A 69 9.00 -1.66 -19.48
CA LYS A 69 9.73 -1.32 -20.71
C LYS A 69 9.67 -2.46 -21.74
N LEU A 70 9.72 -3.72 -21.30
CA LEU A 70 9.65 -4.89 -22.18
C LEU A 70 8.24 -5.05 -22.78
N ILE A 71 7.19 -4.86 -21.99
CA ILE A 71 5.79 -4.95 -22.45
C ILE A 71 5.46 -3.79 -23.40
N GLY A 72 5.98 -2.61 -23.12
CA GLY A 72 5.71 -1.34 -23.77
C GLY A 72 4.52 -0.60 -23.14
N PRO A 73 4.69 0.71 -22.85
CA PRO A 73 3.67 1.53 -22.22
C PRO A 73 2.38 1.60 -23.04
N GLU A 74 2.48 1.57 -24.36
CA GLU A 74 1.34 1.62 -25.28
C GLU A 74 0.36 0.44 -25.11
N ARG A 75 0.87 -0.75 -24.73
CA ARG A 75 0.01 -1.92 -24.46
C ARG A 75 -0.77 -1.74 -23.17
N ILE A 76 -0.15 -1.11 -22.18
CA ILE A 76 -0.79 -0.80 -20.90
C ILE A 76 -1.91 0.24 -21.13
N ASP A 77 -1.65 1.25 -21.95
CA ASP A 77 -2.63 2.28 -22.30
C ASP A 77 -3.83 1.69 -23.06
N ARG A 78 -3.58 0.85 -24.07
CA ARG A 78 -4.66 0.12 -24.80
C ARG A 78 -5.50 -0.76 -23.87
N PHE A 79 -4.87 -1.38 -22.88
CA PHE A 79 -5.59 -2.17 -21.89
C PHE A 79 -6.50 -1.28 -21.05
N GLY A 80 -6.03 -0.11 -20.59
CA GLY A 80 -6.81 0.89 -19.87
C GLY A 80 -8.02 1.38 -20.68
N GLU A 81 -7.82 1.71 -21.96
CA GLU A 81 -8.90 2.11 -22.89
C GLU A 81 -9.95 1.00 -23.06
N LEU A 82 -9.49 -0.27 -23.17
CA LEU A 82 -10.41 -1.42 -23.28
C LEU A 82 -11.24 -1.59 -22.00
N ALA A 83 -10.65 -1.40 -20.84
CA ALA A 83 -11.36 -1.44 -19.56
C ALA A 83 -12.40 -0.30 -19.44
N GLY A 84 -12.16 0.85 -20.08
CA GLY A 84 -13.07 2.00 -20.12
C GLY A 84 -14.34 1.78 -20.95
N ARG A 85 -14.38 0.78 -21.84
CA ARG A 85 -15.53 0.55 -22.74
C ARG A 85 -16.82 0.25 -21.98
N PRO A 86 -17.97 0.72 -22.47
CA PRO A 86 -19.27 0.47 -21.85
C PRO A 86 -19.66 -1.02 -21.97
N GLY A 87 -20.43 -1.51 -21.02
CA GLY A 87 -20.99 -2.87 -21.00
C GLY A 87 -20.55 -3.73 -19.83
N LEU A 88 -21.43 -4.66 -19.44
CA LEU A 88 -21.24 -5.55 -18.28
C LEU A 88 -20.06 -6.51 -18.47
N ARG A 89 -19.78 -6.90 -19.71
CA ARG A 89 -18.64 -7.78 -20.05
C ARG A 89 -17.28 -7.21 -19.68
N TYR A 90 -17.19 -5.87 -19.54
CA TYR A 90 -15.96 -5.17 -19.18
C TYR A 90 -15.81 -4.93 -17.66
N LEU A 91 -16.79 -5.31 -16.83
CA LEU A 91 -16.73 -5.17 -15.38
C LEU A 91 -15.51 -5.90 -14.77
N PRO A 92 -15.20 -7.18 -15.12
CA PRO A 92 -14.01 -7.83 -14.58
C PRO A 92 -12.73 -7.14 -15.03
N LEU A 93 -12.70 -6.64 -16.26
CA LEU A 93 -11.53 -5.91 -16.77
C LEU A 93 -11.34 -4.59 -16.03
N ARG A 94 -12.44 -3.88 -15.75
CA ARG A 94 -12.47 -2.54 -15.13
C ARG A 94 -12.20 -2.57 -13.64
N TYR A 95 -12.79 -3.50 -12.89
CA TYR A 95 -12.76 -3.52 -11.42
C TYR A 95 -11.96 -4.67 -10.80
N LEU A 96 -11.40 -5.55 -11.61
CA LEU A 96 -10.48 -6.58 -11.16
C LEU A 96 -9.12 -6.44 -11.84
N ALA A 97 -9.06 -6.58 -13.17
CA ALA A 97 -7.79 -6.62 -13.87
C ALA A 97 -7.09 -5.25 -13.92
N LEU A 98 -7.83 -4.17 -14.21
CA LEU A 98 -7.25 -2.82 -14.29
C LEU A 98 -6.70 -2.34 -12.92
N PRO A 99 -7.44 -2.42 -11.79
CA PRO A 99 -6.90 -2.09 -10.47
C PRO A 99 -5.70 -2.95 -10.10
N PHE A 100 -5.76 -4.27 -10.34
CA PHE A 100 -4.64 -5.16 -10.09
C PHE A 100 -3.38 -4.72 -10.86
N LEU A 101 -3.48 -4.56 -12.17
CA LEU A 101 -2.34 -4.17 -13.01
C LEU A 101 -1.85 -2.76 -12.70
N ALA A 102 -2.77 -1.83 -12.41
CA ALA A 102 -2.41 -0.47 -12.01
C ALA A 102 -1.56 -0.47 -10.73
N VAL A 103 -2.03 -1.15 -9.68
CA VAL A 103 -1.31 -1.23 -8.41
C VAL A 103 0.00 -2.02 -8.56
N PHE A 104 -0.01 -3.12 -9.31
CA PHE A 104 1.18 -3.93 -9.54
C PHE A 104 2.27 -3.21 -10.32
N PHE A 105 1.94 -2.56 -11.44
CA PHE A 105 2.94 -1.93 -12.30
C PHE A 105 3.29 -0.49 -11.90
N LEU A 106 2.30 0.31 -11.54
CA LEU A 106 2.51 1.73 -11.26
C LEU A 106 2.72 2.05 -9.80
N THR A 107 2.43 1.09 -8.93
CA THR A 107 2.53 1.23 -7.46
C THR A 107 1.63 2.33 -6.89
N ASN A 108 1.48 2.38 -5.56
CA ASN A 108 0.77 3.46 -4.89
C ASN A 108 1.72 4.66 -4.69
N PRO A 109 1.35 5.92 -5.03
CA PRO A 109 0.02 6.37 -5.47
C PRO A 109 -0.18 6.45 -6.99
N MET A 110 0.82 6.11 -7.81
CA MET A 110 0.76 6.31 -9.27
C MET A 110 -0.30 5.43 -9.97
N CYS A 111 -0.75 4.36 -9.34
CA CYS A 111 -1.81 3.49 -9.87
C CYS A 111 -3.11 4.24 -10.21
N TYR A 112 -3.43 5.31 -9.48
CA TYR A 112 -4.64 6.10 -9.71
C TYR A 112 -4.62 6.84 -11.04
N THR A 113 -3.46 7.07 -11.65
CA THR A 113 -3.34 7.71 -12.97
C THR A 113 -4.02 6.92 -14.09
N MET A 114 -4.21 5.59 -13.90
CA MET A 114 -4.94 4.76 -14.85
C MET A 114 -6.43 5.11 -14.94
N GLY A 115 -6.97 5.82 -13.97
CA GLY A 115 -8.33 6.36 -14.04
C GLY A 115 -8.56 7.32 -15.22
N ARG A 116 -7.50 7.89 -15.82
CA ARG A 116 -7.60 8.76 -17.01
C ARG A 116 -8.26 8.08 -18.23
N PHE A 117 -8.17 6.75 -18.32
CA PHE A 117 -8.77 5.98 -19.41
C PHE A 117 -10.26 5.68 -19.20
N LEU A 118 -10.80 5.98 -18.03
CA LEU A 118 -12.17 5.69 -17.67
C LEU A 118 -13.06 6.93 -17.80
N PRO A 119 -14.33 6.75 -18.22
CA PRO A 119 -15.34 7.82 -18.14
C PRO A 119 -15.48 8.33 -16.69
N GLU A 120 -15.80 9.62 -16.53
CA GLU A 120 -15.91 10.27 -15.21
C GLU A 120 -16.81 9.50 -14.23
N SER A 121 -17.93 8.97 -14.72
CA SER A 121 -18.86 8.18 -13.90
C SER A 121 -18.29 6.85 -13.39
N LYS A 122 -17.19 6.36 -13.96
CA LYS A 122 -16.56 5.08 -13.59
C LYS A 122 -15.31 5.27 -12.72
N LYS A 123 -14.75 6.47 -12.69
CA LYS A 123 -13.54 6.78 -11.92
C LYS A 123 -13.68 6.53 -10.42
N PRO A 124 -14.78 6.93 -9.74
CA PRO A 124 -14.94 6.67 -8.32
C PRO A 124 -14.86 5.18 -7.97
N ALA A 125 -15.49 4.33 -8.78
CA ALA A 125 -15.48 2.89 -8.60
C ALA A 125 -14.08 2.27 -8.83
N PHE A 126 -13.35 2.75 -9.81
CA PHE A 126 -11.96 2.34 -10.05
C PHE A 126 -11.04 2.75 -8.89
N TYR A 127 -11.17 4.00 -8.41
CA TYR A 127 -10.37 4.46 -7.26
C TYR A 127 -10.67 3.67 -5.99
N ASP A 128 -11.93 3.37 -5.74
CA ASP A 128 -12.34 2.54 -4.60
C ASP A 128 -11.78 1.10 -4.70
N SER A 129 -11.83 0.49 -5.88
CA SER A 129 -11.21 -0.80 -6.14
C SER A 129 -9.70 -0.76 -5.95
N SER A 130 -9.02 0.24 -6.51
CA SER A 130 -7.56 0.37 -6.43
C SER A 130 -7.07 0.59 -5.00
N VAL A 131 -7.67 1.54 -4.25
CA VAL A 131 -7.28 1.80 -2.85
C VAL A 131 -7.54 0.61 -1.95
N SER A 132 -8.58 -0.18 -2.24
CA SER A 132 -8.88 -1.39 -1.47
C SER A 132 -7.89 -2.53 -1.73
N PHE A 133 -7.11 -2.45 -2.80
CA PHE A 133 -6.15 -3.49 -3.17
C PHE A 133 -4.71 -3.21 -2.74
N VAL A 134 -4.37 -1.96 -2.43
CA VAL A 134 -2.98 -1.57 -2.09
C VAL A 134 -2.41 -2.31 -0.87
N HIS A 135 -3.25 -2.81 0.04
CA HIS A 135 -2.81 -3.62 1.18
C HIS A 135 -2.85 -5.14 0.91
N PRO A 136 -3.91 -5.72 0.33
CA PRO A 136 -3.97 -7.15 0.06
C PRO A 136 -2.84 -7.69 -0.81
N ILE A 137 -2.32 -6.87 -1.72
CA ILE A 137 -1.23 -7.24 -2.63
C ILE A 137 0.14 -7.32 -1.94
N LEU A 138 0.34 -6.60 -0.81
CA LEU A 138 1.66 -6.38 -0.19
C LEU A 138 2.34 -7.65 0.29
N GLY A 139 1.58 -8.62 0.75
CA GLY A 139 2.14 -9.88 1.24
C GLY A 139 2.88 -10.69 0.17
N ILE A 140 2.52 -10.49 -1.12
CA ILE A 140 3.13 -11.18 -2.26
C ILE A 140 4.01 -10.21 -3.07
N PHE A 141 3.55 -8.96 -3.25
CA PHE A 141 4.20 -7.95 -4.08
C PHE A 141 4.47 -6.67 -3.26
N PRO A 142 5.49 -6.66 -2.40
CA PRO A 142 5.76 -5.54 -1.49
C PRO A 142 6.08 -4.22 -2.22
N HIS A 143 6.55 -4.26 -3.46
CA HIS A 143 6.81 -3.07 -4.27
C HIS A 143 5.54 -2.30 -4.65
N ALA A 144 4.37 -2.94 -4.58
CA ALA A 144 3.10 -2.33 -4.99
C ALA A 144 2.69 -1.14 -4.11
N ASN A 145 3.10 -1.13 -2.84
CA ASN A 145 2.90 0.00 -1.92
C ASN A 145 4.08 0.08 -0.93
N PRO A 146 5.25 0.56 -1.38
CA PRO A 146 6.47 0.56 -0.60
C PRO A 146 6.35 1.34 0.71
N GLY A 147 5.61 2.46 0.68
CA GLY A 147 5.44 3.33 1.83
C GLY A 147 4.67 2.70 2.99
N GLU A 148 3.87 1.69 2.72
CA GLU A 148 3.05 1.00 3.74
C GLU A 148 3.48 -0.45 3.98
N TYR A 149 4.50 -0.94 3.26
CA TYR A 149 4.95 -2.32 3.41
C TYR A 149 5.40 -2.65 4.83
N PHE A 150 6.00 -1.70 5.54
CA PHE A 150 6.42 -1.89 6.93
C PHE A 150 5.23 -2.15 7.88
N VAL A 151 4.03 -1.63 7.57
CA VAL A 151 2.81 -1.93 8.32
C VAL A 151 2.42 -3.39 8.15
N TRP A 152 2.42 -3.87 6.91
CA TRP A 152 2.20 -5.29 6.62
C TRP A 152 3.26 -6.17 7.30
N ALA A 153 4.54 -5.84 7.15
CA ALA A 153 5.64 -6.58 7.75
C ALA A 153 5.52 -6.62 9.29
N GLY A 154 5.15 -5.52 9.92
CA GLY A 154 4.92 -5.43 11.37
C GLY A 154 3.81 -6.37 11.83
N ILE A 155 2.69 -6.42 11.13
CA ILE A 155 1.57 -7.33 11.44
C ILE A 155 1.95 -8.79 11.18
N ALA A 156 2.54 -9.07 10.02
CA ALA A 156 2.89 -10.43 9.60
C ALA A 156 3.98 -11.03 10.50
N ILE A 157 5.07 -10.31 10.76
CA ILE A 157 6.19 -10.77 11.59
C ILE A 157 5.84 -10.63 13.07
N GLY A 158 5.38 -9.48 13.48
CA GLY A 158 5.10 -9.17 14.89
C GLY A 158 3.89 -9.93 15.46
N GLY A 159 2.85 -10.12 14.68
CA GLY A 159 1.61 -10.74 15.12
C GLY A 159 1.48 -12.22 14.75
N ILE A 160 1.74 -12.57 13.51
CA ILE A 160 1.45 -13.89 12.94
C ILE A 160 2.63 -14.84 13.13
N GLN A 161 3.83 -14.46 12.70
CA GLN A 161 5.02 -15.31 12.77
C GLN A 161 5.42 -15.62 14.20
N LYS A 162 5.33 -14.67 15.11
CA LYS A 162 5.61 -14.88 16.54
C LYS A 162 4.68 -15.91 17.20
N ARG A 163 3.50 -16.16 16.62
CA ARG A 163 2.56 -17.20 17.07
C ARG A 163 2.78 -18.54 16.36
N GLY A 164 3.84 -18.68 15.59
CA GLY A 164 4.15 -19.90 14.85
C GLY A 164 3.26 -20.17 13.64
N LEU A 165 2.50 -19.15 13.16
CA LEU A 165 1.61 -19.30 12.02
C LEU A 165 2.35 -18.93 10.71
N PRO A 166 2.02 -19.59 9.58
CA PRO A 166 2.70 -19.37 8.31
C PRO A 166 2.27 -18.03 7.70
N VAL A 167 3.20 -17.09 7.58
CA VAL A 167 2.96 -15.77 6.98
C VAL A 167 2.60 -15.86 5.50
N GLY A 168 3.22 -16.79 4.75
CA GLY A 168 2.91 -17.00 3.35
C GLY A 168 1.46 -17.40 3.09
N ASP A 169 0.89 -18.24 3.95
CA ASP A 169 -0.51 -18.66 3.87
C ASP A 169 -1.46 -17.48 4.08
N LEU A 170 -1.15 -16.63 5.06
CA LEU A 170 -1.88 -15.37 5.27
C LEU A 170 -1.79 -14.47 4.05
N ALA A 171 -0.60 -14.28 3.47
CA ALA A 171 -0.38 -13.41 2.31
C ALA A 171 -1.23 -13.87 1.12
N VAL A 172 -1.22 -15.17 0.81
CA VAL A 172 -2.00 -15.74 -0.30
C VAL A 172 -3.50 -15.60 -0.07
N ARG A 173 -3.98 -15.92 1.12
CA ARG A 173 -5.42 -15.78 1.45
C ARG A 173 -5.86 -14.33 1.38
N TYR A 174 -5.08 -13.41 1.93
CA TYR A 174 -5.39 -11.98 1.92
C TYR A 174 -5.41 -11.43 0.49
N PHE A 175 -4.50 -11.87 -0.37
CA PHE A 175 -4.47 -11.53 -1.78
C PHE A 175 -5.74 -11.99 -2.52
N TYR A 176 -6.16 -13.25 -2.38
CA TYR A 176 -7.38 -13.75 -3.04
C TYR A 176 -8.64 -13.07 -2.53
N VAL A 177 -8.76 -12.90 -1.22
CA VAL A 177 -9.88 -12.15 -0.64
C VAL A 177 -9.87 -10.71 -1.16
N GLY A 178 -8.70 -10.10 -1.26
CA GLY A 178 -8.52 -8.77 -1.84
C GLY A 178 -9.07 -8.67 -3.26
N LEU A 179 -8.76 -9.63 -4.13
CA LEU A 179 -9.28 -9.67 -5.51
C LEU A 179 -10.82 -9.74 -5.55
N ILE A 180 -11.42 -10.55 -4.70
CA ILE A 180 -12.88 -10.65 -4.60
C ILE A 180 -13.47 -9.32 -4.12
N VAL A 181 -12.87 -8.75 -3.08
CA VAL A 181 -13.35 -7.49 -2.46
C VAL A 181 -13.29 -6.34 -3.44
N ILE A 182 -12.18 -6.14 -4.17
CA ILE A 182 -12.08 -5.03 -5.12
C ILE A 182 -13.09 -5.13 -6.25
N PHE A 183 -13.36 -6.33 -6.72
CA PHE A 183 -14.36 -6.56 -7.76
C PHE A 183 -15.77 -6.20 -7.28
N LEU A 184 -16.16 -6.69 -6.09
CA LEU A 184 -17.46 -6.39 -5.51
C LEU A 184 -17.60 -4.90 -5.18
N ARG A 185 -16.59 -4.29 -4.57
CA ARG A 185 -16.59 -2.85 -4.26
C ARG A 185 -16.71 -2.00 -5.52
N GLY A 186 -15.96 -2.32 -6.57
CA GLY A 186 -16.05 -1.61 -7.84
C GLY A 186 -17.45 -1.62 -8.42
N ILE A 187 -18.13 -2.76 -8.41
CA ILE A 187 -19.52 -2.88 -8.88
C ILE A 187 -20.46 -2.05 -8.00
N VAL A 188 -20.38 -2.22 -6.69
CA VAL A 188 -21.25 -1.51 -5.74
C VAL A 188 -21.07 0.00 -5.84
N THR A 189 -19.81 0.46 -5.88
CA THR A 189 -19.50 1.90 -6.00
C THR A 189 -19.93 2.46 -7.37
N GLU A 190 -19.84 1.69 -8.45
CA GLU A 190 -20.39 2.11 -9.75
C GLU A 190 -21.91 2.29 -9.68
N ILE A 191 -22.63 1.35 -9.05
CA ILE A 191 -24.08 1.45 -8.90
C ILE A 191 -24.44 2.70 -8.08
N ILE A 192 -23.79 2.88 -6.92
CA ILE A 192 -24.04 4.06 -6.06
C ILE A 192 -23.75 5.36 -6.81
N THR A 193 -22.62 5.44 -7.52
CA THR A 193 -22.23 6.61 -8.31
C THR A 193 -23.27 6.92 -9.37
N ASN A 194 -23.73 5.93 -10.12
CA ASN A 194 -24.74 6.10 -11.15
C ASN A 194 -26.08 6.60 -10.57
N VAL A 195 -26.51 6.06 -9.41
CA VAL A 195 -27.71 6.52 -8.70
C VAL A 195 -27.55 7.97 -8.22
N MET A 196 -26.39 8.33 -7.70
CA MET A 196 -26.12 9.72 -7.27
C MET A 196 -26.10 10.70 -8.45
N LEU A 197 -25.49 10.32 -9.57
CA LEU A 197 -25.44 11.14 -10.78
C LEU A 197 -26.83 11.31 -11.41
N SER A 198 -27.65 10.26 -11.45
CA SER A 198 -29.03 10.36 -11.96
C SER A 198 -29.90 11.29 -11.12
N ARG A 199 -29.71 11.32 -9.82
CA ARG A 199 -30.41 12.26 -8.92
C ARG A 199 -29.94 13.71 -9.11
N ARG A 200 -28.65 13.94 -9.44
CA ARG A 200 -28.10 15.27 -9.71
C ARG A 200 -28.44 15.75 -11.12
N GLY A 201 -28.46 14.88 -12.11
CA GLY A 201 -28.82 15.23 -13.50
C GLY A 201 -30.21 15.80 -13.68
N GLY A 202 -31.14 15.47 -12.78
CA GLY A 202 -32.44 16.10 -12.70
C GLY A 202 -32.41 17.56 -12.21
N SER A 203 -31.32 18.02 -11.56
CA SER A 203 -31.15 19.37 -11.06
C SER A 203 -30.28 20.26 -11.97
N VAL A 204 -29.38 19.69 -12.75
CA VAL A 204 -28.48 20.46 -13.65
C VAL A 204 -29.15 20.81 -14.96
N GLY A 205 -30.19 20.10 -15.36
CA GLY A 205 -31.01 20.46 -16.56
C GLY A 205 -31.82 21.75 -16.42
N VAL A 206 -31.95 22.30 -15.20
CA VAL A 206 -32.71 23.53 -14.95
C VAL A 206 -31.83 24.78 -14.97
N GLU A 207 -30.51 24.67 -14.69
CA GLU A 207 -29.65 25.88 -14.63
C GLU A 207 -29.04 26.30 -15.97
N THR A 208 -28.93 25.41 -16.96
CA THR A 208 -28.37 25.76 -18.27
C THR A 208 -29.37 26.36 -19.23
N SER A 209 -30.68 26.32 -18.93
CA SER A 209 -31.71 26.96 -19.75
C SER A 209 -31.97 28.42 -19.37
N GLY A 210 -31.42 28.91 -18.25
CA GLY A 210 -31.64 30.29 -17.78
C GLY A 210 -30.52 31.30 -18.12
N ALA A 211 -29.42 30.86 -18.76
CA ALA A 211 -28.26 31.72 -19.05
C ALA A 211 -28.11 32.16 -20.51
N MET A 212 -29.11 31.90 -21.35
CA MET A 212 -29.18 32.39 -22.74
C MET A 212 -30.58 32.98 -23.03
N ALA A 213 -30.97 33.98 -22.26
CA ALA A 213 -32.06 34.89 -22.62
C ALA A 213 -31.66 36.32 -22.30
#